data_658eb89de649ad4b9cd792f53d35e368
#
_entry.id   658eb89de649ad4b9cd792f53d35e368
#
_cell.length_a   1.000
_cell.length_b   1.000
_cell.length_c   1.000
_cell.angle_alpha   90.00
_cell.angle_beta   90.00
_cell.angle_gamma   90.00
#
_symmetry.space_group_name_H-M   'P 1'
#
loop_
_entity.id
_entity.type
_entity.pdbx_description
1 polymer ?
#
loop_
_entity_poly.entity_id
_entity_poly.type
_entity_poly.pdbx_seq_one_letter_code
_entity_poly.pdbx_strand_id
1 'polypeptide(L)'
;MSQTGKNMGQTINKTTKDLVKIAISNVPAISPEDAIKLVKSSDHVFVDVRDGTEQAKTGIISGAIASSRGMVEFHIDPNSPVHKPAFNQDKTYVFYCASGGRSAMAAMAAMDMGLSPVINLTGGVGAWEKAGGILT
;
A
#
# COMPACT_ATOMS: atom_id res chain seq x y z
N MET A 1 -6.15 -20.40 -14.73
CA MET A 1 -6.51 -19.54 -15.86
C MET A 1 -7.23 -18.31 -15.34
N SER A 2 -6.82 -17.14 -15.76
CA SER A 2 -7.46 -15.93 -15.30
C SER A 2 -8.85 -15.80 -15.95
N GLN A 3 -9.75 -15.20 -15.21
CA GLN A 3 -11.07 -14.91 -15.72
C GLN A 3 -11.03 -13.77 -16.70
N THR A 4 -11.80 -13.90 -17.76
CA THR A 4 -11.98 -12.85 -18.74
C THR A 4 -13.24 -12.07 -18.40
N GLY A 5 -13.09 -10.77 -18.14
CA GLY A 5 -14.22 -9.89 -17.99
C GLY A 5 -14.70 -9.42 -19.34
N LYS A 6 -16.01 -9.49 -19.55
CA LYS A 6 -16.62 -9.01 -20.79
C LYS A 6 -17.55 -7.85 -20.52
N ASN A 7 -17.36 -6.77 -21.29
CA ASN A 7 -18.30 -5.67 -21.40
C ASN A 7 -18.75 -5.58 -22.85
N MET A 8 -19.79 -4.79 -23.10
CA MET A 8 -20.20 -4.50 -24.48
C MET A 8 -19.06 -3.80 -25.24
N GLY A 9 -18.50 -4.48 -26.25
CA GLY A 9 -17.44 -3.95 -27.09
C GLY A 9 -16.02 -4.16 -26.54
N GLN A 10 -15.88 -4.72 -25.33
CA GLN A 10 -14.55 -4.94 -24.74
C GLN A 10 -14.44 -6.34 -24.15
N THR A 11 -13.23 -6.91 -24.27
CA THR A 11 -12.88 -8.15 -23.56
C THR A 11 -11.66 -7.85 -22.70
N ILE A 12 -11.80 -8.02 -21.39
CA ILE A 12 -10.73 -7.78 -20.44
C ILE A 12 -10.01 -9.10 -20.17
N ASN A 13 -8.71 -9.13 -20.46
CA ASN A 13 -7.88 -10.33 -20.35
C ASN A 13 -7.33 -10.56 -18.95
N LYS A 14 -7.18 -9.50 -18.16
CA LYS A 14 -6.76 -9.58 -16.76
C LYS A 14 -7.74 -8.80 -15.91
N THR A 15 -8.21 -9.43 -14.86
CA THR A 15 -9.09 -8.79 -13.88
C THR A 15 -8.25 -8.11 -12.79
N THR A 16 -8.87 -7.26 -11.97
CA THR A 16 -8.19 -6.72 -10.80
C THR A 16 -7.74 -7.82 -9.84
N LYS A 17 -8.51 -8.89 -9.74
CA LYS A 17 -8.13 -10.06 -8.94
C LYS A 17 -6.81 -10.67 -9.42
N ASP A 18 -6.62 -10.77 -10.74
CA ASP A 18 -5.37 -11.25 -11.33
C ASP A 18 -4.21 -10.32 -11.01
N LEU A 19 -4.41 -9.01 -11.17
CA LEU A 19 -3.37 -8.00 -10.92
C LEU A 19 -2.94 -7.99 -9.45
N VAL A 20 -3.90 -8.06 -8.55
CA VAL A 20 -3.63 -8.12 -7.10
C VAL A 20 -2.87 -9.39 -6.75
N LYS A 21 -3.26 -10.53 -7.32
CA LYS A 21 -2.58 -11.81 -7.09
C LYS A 21 -1.12 -11.75 -7.51
N ILE A 22 -0.84 -11.16 -8.66
CA ILE A 22 0.54 -10.96 -9.14
C ILE A 22 1.33 -10.09 -8.16
N ALA A 23 0.74 -8.99 -7.71
CA ALA A 23 1.39 -8.09 -6.77
C ALA A 23 1.69 -8.80 -5.44
N ILE A 24 0.72 -9.49 -4.88
CA ILE A 24 0.89 -10.24 -3.62
C ILE A 24 2.00 -11.28 -3.75
N SER A 25 2.13 -11.92 -4.91
CA SER A 25 3.18 -12.92 -5.15
C SER A 25 4.59 -12.32 -5.18
N ASN A 26 4.71 -11.03 -5.46
CA ASN A 26 5.99 -10.36 -5.67
C ASN A 26 6.40 -9.43 -4.52
N VAL A 27 5.51 -9.16 -3.58
CA VAL A 27 5.76 -8.22 -2.49
C VAL A 27 5.79 -8.97 -1.15
N PRO A 28 6.84 -8.80 -0.35
CA PRO A 28 6.82 -9.34 1.01
C PRO A 28 5.64 -8.81 1.80
N ALA A 29 5.08 -9.62 2.68
CA ALA A 29 3.92 -9.27 3.47
C ALA A 29 4.21 -9.36 4.97
N ILE A 30 3.45 -8.60 5.75
CA ILE A 30 3.50 -8.64 7.21
C ILE A 30 2.08 -8.81 7.74
N SER A 31 1.92 -9.61 8.79
CA SER A 31 0.63 -9.76 9.46
C SER A 31 0.27 -8.49 10.23
N PRO A 32 -1.03 -8.23 10.45
CA PRO A 32 -1.43 -7.08 11.28
C PRO A 32 -0.88 -7.17 12.69
N GLU A 33 -0.83 -8.36 13.28
CA GLU A 33 -0.29 -8.59 14.63
C GLU A 33 1.16 -8.14 14.74
N ASP A 34 1.98 -8.49 13.76
CA ASP A 34 3.39 -8.09 13.73
C ASP A 34 3.54 -6.61 13.37
N ALA A 35 2.72 -6.11 12.46
CA ALA A 35 2.79 -4.71 12.03
C ALA A 35 2.46 -3.74 13.17
N ILE A 36 1.51 -4.09 14.04
CA ILE A 36 1.16 -3.26 15.21
C ILE A 36 2.39 -2.98 16.07
N LYS A 37 3.29 -3.94 16.20
CA LYS A 37 4.53 -3.79 16.97
C LYS A 37 5.49 -2.77 16.36
N LEU A 38 5.29 -2.39 15.10
CA LEU A 38 6.19 -1.50 14.37
C LEU A 38 5.75 -0.03 14.38
N VAL A 39 4.58 0.29 14.94
CA VAL A 39 4.04 1.67 14.91
C VAL A 39 5.00 2.68 15.54
N LYS A 40 5.69 2.29 16.61
CA LYS A 40 6.65 3.16 17.30
C LYS A 40 8.10 2.91 16.90
N SER A 41 8.32 2.02 15.93
CA SER A 41 9.68 1.73 15.47
C SER A 41 10.24 2.92 14.68
N SER A 42 11.45 3.33 14.98
CA SER A 42 12.16 4.38 14.23
C SER A 42 12.65 3.89 12.87
N ASP A 43 12.60 2.58 12.61
CA ASP A 43 13.11 1.98 11.37
C ASP A 43 12.02 1.65 10.35
N HIS A 44 10.77 2.00 10.65
CA HIS A 44 9.62 1.69 9.81
C HIS A 44 8.76 2.92 9.57
N VAL A 45 8.25 3.02 8.37
CA VAL A 45 7.33 4.10 7.95
C VAL A 45 6.12 3.45 7.29
N PHE A 46 4.93 3.72 7.80
CA PHE A 46 3.69 3.26 7.18
C PHE A 46 3.29 4.19 6.04
N VAL A 47 2.77 3.62 4.97
CA VAL A 47 2.31 4.35 3.79
C VAL A 47 0.85 3.98 3.52
N ASP A 48 -0.03 4.96 3.67
CA ASP A 48 -1.47 4.80 3.41
C ASP A 48 -1.76 5.20 1.96
N VAL A 49 -2.12 4.21 1.14
CA VAL A 49 -2.39 4.45 -0.29
C VAL A 49 -3.88 4.59 -0.60
N ARG A 50 -4.71 4.70 0.43
CA ARG A 50 -6.14 4.97 0.27
C ARG A 50 -6.37 6.41 -0.18
N ASP A 51 -7.61 6.69 -0.59
CA ASP A 51 -8.01 8.05 -0.94
C ASP A 51 -8.15 8.92 0.30
N GLY A 52 -8.01 10.24 0.11
CA GLY A 52 -8.14 11.20 1.21
C GLY A 52 -9.50 11.13 1.93
N THR A 53 -10.57 10.82 1.22
CA THR A 53 -11.91 10.65 1.81
C THR A 53 -11.98 9.46 2.77
N GLU A 54 -11.33 8.35 2.43
CA GLU A 54 -11.24 7.19 3.31
C GLU A 54 -10.43 7.54 4.57
N GLN A 55 -9.31 8.23 4.40
CA GLN A 55 -8.45 8.65 5.50
C GLN A 55 -9.16 9.60 6.46
N ALA A 56 -9.89 10.57 5.91
CA ALA A 56 -10.66 11.52 6.72
C ALA A 56 -11.77 10.83 7.51
N LYS A 57 -12.38 9.79 6.95
CA LYS A 57 -13.49 9.08 7.58
C LYS A 57 -13.04 8.19 8.74
N THR A 58 -11.93 7.49 8.59
CA THR A 58 -11.51 6.46 9.55
C THR A 58 -10.26 6.82 10.34
N GLY A 59 -9.50 7.82 9.91
CA GLY A 59 -8.16 8.07 10.41
C GLY A 59 -7.11 7.23 9.70
N ILE A 60 -5.87 7.38 10.12
CA ILE A 60 -4.69 6.70 9.57
C ILE A 60 -3.90 6.02 10.68
N ILE A 61 -2.99 5.13 10.32
CA ILE A 61 -2.00 4.62 11.27
C ILE A 61 -1.08 5.78 11.64
N SER A 62 -0.80 5.93 12.93
CA SER A 62 0.01 7.04 13.44
C SER A 62 1.33 7.16 12.69
N GLY A 63 1.63 8.36 12.19
CA GLY A 63 2.85 8.66 11.46
C GLY A 63 2.86 8.21 10.00
N ALA A 64 1.77 7.67 9.48
CA ALA A 64 1.74 7.20 8.10
C ALA A 64 1.88 8.34 7.09
N ILE A 65 2.58 8.05 5.99
CA ILE A 65 2.59 8.92 4.82
C ILE A 65 1.27 8.71 4.08
N ALA A 66 0.51 9.78 3.87
CA ALA A 66 -0.68 9.73 3.01
C ALA A 66 -0.24 9.90 1.55
N SER A 67 -0.38 8.85 0.77
CA SER A 67 0.05 8.85 -0.63
C SER A 67 -0.88 7.95 -1.42
N SER A 68 -1.93 8.52 -2.01
CA SER A 68 -2.93 7.75 -2.74
C SER A 68 -2.31 6.92 -3.85
N ARG A 69 -2.94 5.79 -4.18
CA ARG A 69 -2.42 4.88 -5.20
C ARG A 69 -2.09 5.60 -6.52
N GLY A 70 -2.91 6.57 -6.92
CA GLY A 70 -2.71 7.33 -8.16
C GLY A 70 -1.53 8.30 -8.11
N MET A 71 -1.02 8.60 -6.94
CA MET A 71 0.06 9.58 -6.75
C MET A 71 1.37 8.98 -6.24
N VAL A 72 1.36 7.72 -5.84
CA VAL A 72 2.50 7.16 -5.10
C VAL A 72 3.81 7.23 -5.88
N GLU A 73 3.80 6.93 -7.17
CA GLU A 73 5.02 7.00 -7.99
C GLU A 73 5.57 8.43 -8.04
N PHE A 74 4.68 9.41 -8.17
CA PHE A 74 5.08 10.83 -8.21
C PHE A 74 5.62 11.30 -6.85
N HIS A 75 5.09 10.78 -5.76
CA HIS A 75 5.57 11.12 -4.42
C HIS A 75 6.92 10.48 -4.11
N ILE A 76 7.19 9.29 -4.66
CA ILE A 76 8.45 8.55 -4.44
C ILE A 76 9.59 9.17 -5.25
N ASP A 77 9.35 9.60 -6.47
CA ASP A 77 10.39 10.10 -7.38
C ASP A 77 10.98 11.41 -6.86
N PRO A 78 12.28 11.46 -6.50
CA PRO A 78 12.91 12.69 -6.00
C PRO A 78 12.97 13.80 -7.04
N ASN A 79 12.83 13.49 -8.31
CA ASN A 79 12.83 14.49 -9.39
C ASN A 79 11.43 14.99 -9.72
N SER A 80 10.39 14.42 -9.11
CA SER A 80 9.02 14.87 -9.31
C SER A 80 8.76 16.19 -8.57
N PRO A 81 7.99 17.13 -9.18
CA PRO A 81 7.64 18.38 -8.48
C PRO A 81 6.80 18.18 -7.22
N VAL A 82 6.21 17.01 -7.05
CA VAL A 82 5.40 16.69 -5.87
C VAL A 82 6.04 15.61 -4.99
N HIS A 83 7.34 15.41 -5.12
CA HIS A 83 8.09 14.47 -4.29
C HIS A 83 7.84 14.72 -2.80
N LYS A 84 7.64 13.62 -2.05
CA LYS A 84 7.55 13.66 -0.59
C LYS A 84 8.86 13.15 0.01
N PRO A 85 9.63 14.01 0.71
CA PRO A 85 10.92 13.60 1.29
C PRO A 85 10.83 12.44 2.27
N ALA A 86 9.64 12.19 2.83
CA ALA A 86 9.40 11.04 3.69
C ALA A 86 9.67 9.69 2.98
N PHE A 87 9.66 9.66 1.65
CA PHE A 87 10.04 8.47 0.89
C PHE A 87 11.55 8.34 0.66
N ASN A 88 12.35 9.28 1.13
CA ASN A 88 13.79 9.25 0.97
C ASN A 88 14.49 9.06 2.32
N GLN A 89 14.22 7.92 2.96
CA GLN A 89 14.77 7.56 4.25
C GLN A 89 15.31 6.13 4.20
N ASP A 90 16.33 5.86 4.97
CA ASP A 90 16.86 4.51 5.14
C ASP A 90 16.01 3.73 6.15
N LYS A 91 14.79 3.40 5.71
CA LYS A 91 13.79 2.72 6.55
C LYS A 91 13.02 1.70 5.72
N THR A 92 12.33 0.80 6.40
CA THR A 92 11.39 -0.11 5.77
C THR A 92 10.03 0.55 5.65
N TYR A 93 9.45 0.52 4.46
CA TYR A 93 8.14 1.10 4.16
C TYR A 93 7.06 0.03 4.20
N VAL A 94 6.06 0.23 5.06
CA VAL A 94 4.93 -0.70 5.22
C VAL A 94 3.71 -0.09 4.53
N PHE A 95 3.38 -0.62 3.36
CA PHE A 95 2.25 -0.13 2.55
C PHE A 95 0.95 -0.75 3.02
N TYR A 96 -0.11 0.04 3.08
CA TYR A 96 -1.43 -0.49 3.42
C TYR A 96 -2.55 0.27 2.70
N CYS A 97 -3.69 -0.40 2.57
CA CYS A 97 -4.94 0.19 2.09
C CYS A 97 -6.11 -0.38 2.92
N ALA A 98 -7.31 -0.42 2.38
CA ALA A 98 -8.47 -0.94 3.14
C ALA A 98 -8.39 -2.45 3.35
N SER A 99 -8.03 -3.22 2.32
CA SER A 99 -8.03 -4.69 2.33
C SER A 99 -6.74 -5.36 1.85
N GLY A 100 -5.77 -4.58 1.36
CA GLY A 100 -4.45 -5.07 0.94
C GLY A 100 -4.21 -5.14 -0.56
N GLY A 101 -5.22 -4.94 -1.40
CA GLY A 101 -5.09 -5.05 -2.86
C GLY A 101 -4.39 -3.86 -3.50
N ARG A 102 -4.93 -2.67 -3.30
CA ARG A 102 -4.32 -1.43 -3.83
C ARG A 102 -2.89 -1.25 -3.32
N SER A 103 -2.68 -1.57 -2.04
CA SER A 103 -1.36 -1.42 -1.44
C SER A 103 -0.35 -2.44 -1.96
N ALA A 104 -0.76 -3.67 -2.24
CA ALA A 104 0.12 -4.64 -2.88
C ALA A 104 0.57 -4.16 -4.25
N MET A 105 -0.33 -3.61 -5.05
CA MET A 105 -0.01 -3.06 -6.37
C MET A 105 0.91 -1.83 -6.24
N ALA A 106 0.62 -0.95 -5.28
CA ALA A 106 1.47 0.23 -5.01
C ALA A 106 2.86 -0.17 -4.55
N ALA A 107 2.95 -1.17 -3.67
CA ALA A 107 4.22 -1.67 -3.17
C ALA A 107 5.07 -2.30 -4.30
N MET A 108 4.43 -3.04 -5.19
CA MET A 108 5.13 -3.61 -6.35
C MET A 108 5.68 -2.51 -7.26
N ALA A 109 4.87 -1.47 -7.53
CA ALA A 109 5.32 -0.33 -8.31
C ALA A 109 6.48 0.41 -7.63
N ALA A 110 6.42 0.58 -6.31
CA ALA A 110 7.48 1.22 -5.53
C ALA A 110 8.79 0.42 -5.59
N MET A 111 8.70 -0.90 -5.46
CA MET A 111 9.86 -1.78 -5.57
C MET A 111 10.48 -1.71 -6.96
N ASP A 112 9.66 -1.64 -8.00
CA ASP A 112 10.10 -1.51 -9.38
C ASP A 112 10.86 -0.21 -9.61
N MET A 113 10.51 0.86 -8.88
CA MET A 113 11.24 2.13 -8.90
C MET A 113 12.54 2.11 -8.09
N GLY A 114 12.75 1.08 -7.27
CA GLY A 114 13.94 0.95 -6.44
C GLY A 114 13.75 1.29 -4.96
N LEU A 115 12.55 1.61 -4.52
CA LEU A 115 12.29 1.80 -3.09
C LEU A 115 12.44 0.47 -2.37
N SER A 116 13.23 0.43 -1.30
CA SER A 116 13.56 -0.82 -0.60
C SER A 116 14.07 -0.53 0.82
N PRO A 117 13.72 -1.35 1.83
CA PRO A 117 12.75 -2.46 1.76
C PRO A 117 11.30 -1.99 1.78
N VAL A 118 10.43 -2.78 1.14
CA VAL A 118 8.98 -2.52 1.10
C VAL A 118 8.24 -3.79 1.48
N ILE A 119 7.25 -3.66 2.35
CA ILE A 119 6.37 -4.76 2.74
C ILE A 119 4.92 -4.30 2.69
N ASN A 120 3.99 -5.24 2.48
CA ASN A 120 2.56 -4.97 2.41
C ASN A 120 1.84 -5.51 3.63
N LEU A 121 0.99 -4.70 4.24
CA LEU A 121 0.16 -5.10 5.38
C LEU A 121 -0.98 -6.00 4.90
N THR A 122 -0.91 -7.27 5.27
CA THR A 122 -1.93 -8.26 4.91
C THR A 122 -3.29 -7.86 5.47
N GLY A 123 -4.29 -7.81 4.60
CA GLY A 123 -5.66 -7.50 5.00
C GLY A 123 -5.94 -6.03 5.27
N GLY A 124 -4.94 -5.17 5.21
CA GLY A 124 -5.10 -3.72 5.32
C GLY A 124 -5.72 -3.25 6.63
N VAL A 125 -6.37 -2.09 6.57
CA VAL A 125 -7.00 -1.46 7.75
C VAL A 125 -8.05 -2.35 8.42
N GLY A 126 -8.80 -3.12 7.63
CA GLY A 126 -9.80 -4.04 8.19
C GLY A 126 -9.18 -5.06 9.12
N ALA A 127 -8.10 -5.72 8.69
CA ALA A 127 -7.39 -6.69 9.51
C ALA A 127 -6.63 -6.01 10.66
N TRP A 128 -6.08 -4.83 10.41
CA TRP A 128 -5.39 -4.02 11.41
C TRP A 128 -6.29 -3.75 12.63
N GLU A 129 -7.51 -3.26 12.38
CA GLU A 129 -8.46 -2.96 13.46
C GLU A 129 -8.92 -4.22 14.19
N LYS A 130 -9.15 -5.32 13.47
CA LYS A 130 -9.51 -6.61 14.08
C LYS A 130 -8.42 -7.14 15.00
N ALA A 131 -7.17 -6.87 14.70
CA ALA A 131 -6.02 -7.29 15.50
C ALA A 131 -5.77 -6.35 16.70
N GLY A 132 -6.54 -5.29 16.84
CA GLY A 132 -6.40 -4.32 17.92
C GLY A 132 -5.61 -3.07 17.55
N GLY A 133 -5.30 -2.89 16.27
CA GLY A 133 -4.62 -1.69 15.79
C GLY A 133 -5.51 -0.46 15.87
N ILE A 134 -4.90 0.70 16.08
CA ILE A 134 -5.60 1.96 16.28
C ILE A 134 -5.34 2.87 15.08
N LEU A 135 -6.38 3.60 14.66
CA LEU A 135 -6.30 4.68 13.69
C LEU A 135 -6.53 6.02 14.40
N THR A 136 -5.81 7.02 13.98
CA THR A 136 -5.91 8.37 14.58
C THR A 136 -6.25 9.44 13.57
#